data_87cdba095a490b320bad2ce2ed96a15e
#
_entry.id   87cdba095a490b320bad2ce2ed96a15e
#
_cell.length_a   1.000
_cell.length_b   1.000
_cell.length_c   1.000
_cell.angle_alpha   90.00
_cell.angle_beta   90.00
_cell.angle_gamma   90.00
#
_symmetry.space_group_name_H-M   'P 1'
#
loop_
_entity.id
_entity.type
_entity.pdbx_description
1 polymer ?
#
loop_
_entity_poly.entity_id
_entity_poly.type
_entity_poly.pdbx_seq_one_letter_code
_entity_poly.pdbx_strand_id
1 'polypeptide(L)' 'MFGKPRLDVTEGAGRKLQFAGSSCTLDVYFYAPRAGANPVATHVDARTPDGRNAEVNSCAQSLQR' A
#
# COMPACT_ATOMS: atom_id res chain seq x y z
N MET A 1 0.68 6.97 -11.40
CA MET A 1 1.26 6.32 -10.19
C MET A 1 0.98 7.14 -8.95
N PHE A 2 1.21 6.59 -7.79
CA PHE A 2 0.87 7.24 -6.51
C PHE A 2 1.94 8.20 -6.00
N GLY A 3 3.01 8.38 -6.72
CA GLY A 3 4.13 9.16 -6.25
C GLY A 3 4.98 8.36 -5.25
N LYS A 4 5.68 9.05 -4.37
CA LYS A 4 6.53 8.37 -3.38
C LYS A 4 5.71 7.87 -2.21
N PRO A 5 5.96 6.66 -1.70
CA PRO A 5 5.28 6.20 -0.50
C PRO A 5 5.73 7.02 0.72
N ARG A 6 4.80 7.22 1.65
CA ARG A 6 5.11 7.84 2.93
C ARG A 6 5.92 6.90 3.81
N LEU A 7 5.70 5.60 3.67
CA LEU A 7 6.38 4.58 4.44
C LEU A 7 6.76 3.42 3.51
N ASP A 8 7.98 2.93 3.67
CA ASP A 8 8.49 1.78 2.92
C ASP A 8 9.28 0.93 3.91
N VAL A 9 8.70 -0.18 4.33
CA VAL A 9 9.29 -1.06 5.34
C VAL A 9 9.48 -2.45 4.74
N THR A 10 10.67 -3.00 4.91
CA THR A 10 10.98 -4.37 4.50
C THR A 10 11.26 -5.20 5.75
N GLU A 11 10.60 -6.35 5.88
CA GLU A 11 10.80 -7.29 6.97
C GLU A 11 10.86 -8.69 6.39
N GLY A 12 12.05 -9.31 6.45
CA GLY A 12 12.22 -10.65 5.87
C GLY A 12 11.82 -10.65 4.41
N ALA A 13 10.90 -11.54 4.04
CA ALA A 13 10.40 -11.65 2.67
C ALA A 13 9.24 -10.68 2.36
N GLY A 14 8.81 -9.91 3.35
CA GLY A 14 7.68 -9.00 3.21
C GLY A 14 8.12 -7.55 3.06
N ARG A 15 7.30 -6.78 2.35
CA ARG A 15 7.51 -5.35 2.18
C ARG A 15 6.16 -4.64 2.23
N LYS A 16 6.10 -3.54 2.96
CA LYS A 16 4.89 -2.72 3.06
C LYS A 16 5.19 -1.33 2.51
N LEU A 17 4.37 -0.88 1.59
CA LEU A 17 4.37 0.51 1.11
C LEU A 17 3.10 1.19 1.58
N GLN A 18 3.24 2.41 2.10
CA GLN A 18 2.08 3.19 2.52
C GLN A 18 2.05 4.50 1.74
N PHE A 19 0.93 4.76 1.08
CA PHE A 19 0.68 6.00 0.36
C PHE A 19 -0.41 6.78 1.07
N ALA A 20 -0.14 8.03 1.38
CA ALA A 20 -1.09 8.85 2.13
C ALA A 20 -1.55 10.04 1.29
N GLY A 21 -2.85 10.29 1.29
CA GLY A 21 -3.46 11.44 0.66
C GLY A 21 -4.39 12.14 1.63
N SER A 22 -5.06 13.19 1.15
CA SER A 22 -5.98 13.97 2.00
C SER A 22 -7.25 13.19 2.34
N SER A 23 -7.66 12.25 1.49
CA SER A 23 -8.92 11.53 1.67
C SER A 23 -8.73 10.11 2.19
N CYS A 24 -7.54 9.52 2.06
CA CYS A 24 -7.32 8.15 2.52
C CYS A 24 -5.84 7.82 2.60
N THR A 25 -5.56 6.69 3.25
CA THR A 25 -4.24 6.07 3.30
C THR A 25 -4.36 4.69 2.67
N LEU A 26 -3.45 4.36 1.77
CA LEU A 26 -3.42 3.07 1.08
C LEU A 26 -2.17 2.31 1.51
N ASP A 27 -2.36 1.11 2.03
CA ASP A 27 -1.27 0.21 2.40
C ASP A 27 -1.23 -0.95 1.42
N VAL A 28 -0.05 -1.18 0.84
CA VAL A 28 0.16 -2.29 -0.10
C VAL A 28 1.22 -3.19 0.47
N TYR A 29 0.89 -4.48 0.59
CA TYR A 29 1.77 -5.49 1.14
C TYR A 29 2.28 -6.40 0.02
N PHE A 30 3.58 -6.56 -0.04
CA PHE A 30 4.25 -7.41 -1.01
C PHE A 30 4.91 -8.56 -0.30
N TYR A 31 4.99 -9.70 -0.98
CA TYR A 31 5.64 -10.87 -0.43
C TYR A 31 6.38 -11.59 -1.56
N ALA A 32 7.63 -11.93 -1.32
CA ALA A 32 8.40 -12.76 -2.22
C ALA A 32 8.15 -14.23 -1.84
N PRO A 33 7.54 -15.03 -2.73
CA PRO A 33 7.17 -16.40 -2.36
C PRO A 33 8.38 -17.31 -2.10
N ARG A 34 9.56 -16.91 -2.56
CA ARG A 34 10.80 -17.62 -2.29
C ARG A 34 11.98 -16.69 -2.51
N ALA A 35 13.15 -17.06 -2.04
CA ALA A 35 14.35 -16.29 -2.22
C ALA A 35 14.65 -16.11 -3.71
N GLY A 36 14.97 -14.88 -4.10
CA GLY A 36 15.26 -14.53 -5.48
C GLY A 36 14.04 -14.30 -6.37
N ALA A 37 12.83 -14.58 -5.88
CA ALA A 37 11.62 -14.32 -6.64
C ALA A 37 11.24 -12.84 -6.55
N ASN A 38 10.55 -12.33 -7.58
CA ASN A 38 10.00 -10.98 -7.53
C ASN A 38 8.88 -10.90 -6.51
N PRO A 39 8.82 -9.82 -5.71
CA PRO A 39 7.69 -9.63 -4.80
C PRO A 39 6.39 -9.44 -5.56
N VAL A 40 5.32 -10.00 -5.02
CA VAL A 40 3.96 -9.81 -5.56
C VAL A 40 3.09 -9.18 -4.50
N ALA A 41 2.15 -8.34 -4.92
CA ALA A 41 1.19 -7.74 -4.01
C ALA A 41 0.24 -8.82 -3.51
N THR A 42 0.21 -9.04 -2.20
CA THR A 42 -0.61 -10.09 -1.59
C THR A 42 -1.80 -9.52 -0.83
N HIS A 43 -1.75 -8.25 -0.45
CA HIS A 43 -2.82 -7.62 0.33
C HIS A 43 -2.78 -6.12 0.11
N VAL A 44 -3.96 -5.52 0.00
CA VAL A 44 -4.11 -4.06 -0.10
C VAL A 44 -5.20 -3.65 0.89
N ASP A 45 -4.92 -2.60 1.65
CA ASP A 45 -5.86 -2.08 2.63
C ASP A 45 -5.96 -0.57 2.47
N ALA A 46 -7.13 -0.01 2.70
CA ALA A 46 -7.36 1.42 2.60
C ALA A 46 -8.14 1.90 3.82
N ARG A 47 -7.75 3.08 4.31
CA ARG A 47 -8.39 3.69 5.48
C ARG A 47 -8.60 5.17 5.25
N THR A 48 -9.66 5.70 5.87
CA THR A 48 -9.87 7.14 5.94
C THR A 48 -8.88 7.76 6.93
N PRO A 49 -8.69 9.09 6.90
CA PRO A 49 -7.75 9.72 7.84
C PRO A 49 -8.10 9.51 9.30
N ASP A 50 -9.36 9.25 9.62
CA ASP A 50 -9.78 8.98 11.00
C ASP A 50 -9.72 7.48 11.35
N GLY A 51 -9.15 6.64 10.49
CA GLY A 51 -8.90 5.24 10.78
C GLY A 51 -9.98 4.26 10.38
N ARG A 52 -11.08 4.72 9.78
CA ARG A 52 -12.16 3.84 9.33
C ARG A 52 -11.79 3.17 8.01
N ASN A 53 -12.44 2.06 7.72
CA ASN A 53 -12.25 1.38 6.45
C ASN A 53 -12.68 2.27 5.29
N ALA A 54 -11.87 2.25 4.22
CA ALA A 54 -12.18 2.97 2.99
C ALA A 54 -12.21 1.97 1.84
N GLU A 55 -12.86 2.35 0.74
CA GLU A 55 -12.91 1.50 -0.45
C GLU A 55 -11.58 1.61 -1.20
N VAL A 56 -10.94 0.46 -1.46
CA VAL A 56 -9.59 0.40 -2.01
C VAL A 56 -9.50 1.10 -3.38
N ASN A 57 -10.43 0.79 -4.28
CA ASN A 57 -10.38 1.38 -5.62
C ASN A 57 -10.56 2.89 -5.60
N SER A 58 -11.46 3.38 -4.77
CA SER A 58 -11.68 4.82 -4.63
C SER A 58 -10.45 5.50 -4.03
N CYS A 59 -9.83 4.87 -3.04
CA CYS A 59 -8.61 5.39 -2.44
C CYS A 59 -7.49 5.44 -3.46
N ALA A 60 -7.27 4.37 -4.20
CA ALA A 60 -6.23 4.31 -5.22
C ALA A 60 -6.43 5.39 -6.27
N GLN A 61 -7.66 5.61 -6.72
CA GLN A 61 -7.95 6.65 -7.70
C GLN A 61 -7.64 8.04 -7.16
N SER A 62 -7.96 8.30 -5.90
CA SER A 62 -7.71 9.62 -5.30
C SER A 62 -6.22 9.89 -5.12
N LEU A 63 -5.39 8.87 -5.04
CA LEU A 63 -3.94 8.99 -4.87
C LEU A 63 -3.19 9.04 -6.20
N GLN A 64 -3.82 8.66 -7.30
CA GLN A 64 -3.18 8.67 -8.61
C GLN A 64 -2.89 10.09 -9.08
N ARG A 65 -1.74 10.21 -9.75
CA ARG A 65 -1.29 11.48 -10.31
C ARG A 65 -1.04 11.37 -11.80
#